data_b2c0bc5830412603c61733517fa85e31
#
_entry.id   b2c0bc5830412603c61733517fa85e31
#
_cell.length_a   1.000
_cell.length_b   1.000
_cell.length_c   1.000
_cell.angle_alpha   90.00
_cell.angle_beta   90.00
_cell.angle_gamma   90.00
#
_symmetry.space_group_name_H-M   'P 1'
#
loop_
_entity.id
_entity.type
_entity.pdbx_description
1 polymer ?
#
loop_
_entity_poly.entity_id
_entity_poly.type
_entity_poly.pdbx_seq_one_letter_code
_entity_poly.pdbx_strand_id
1 'polypeptide(L)'
;MLNTDQIANFFPQNLRENPIYRKYLLKEYLQLMMLDFLSTTKYIRKFVFIGGTNLRLIKGIDRFSEDLDFDCKQMSKQDFMEMTDNILEFLLKSGIKAETQDKANEKLKAFRRNFYFPSLLFNSGLSGYKEERFLIKVECQDQQIEYQRDMVNIKGCGLYFPFPVPADEVLCAMKLSALLSRQKGRDFYDAMFLLGQTSPAYSFLSSKNGINNLSELKTAISELLPKVDLKQKSRDFEHLLFSKGNSQRILAFGEFIKQLK
;
A
#
# COMPACT_ATOMS: atom_id res chain seq x y z
N MET A 1 17.58 0.29 -20.46
CA MET A 1 16.93 1.48 -19.85
C MET A 1 15.43 1.27 -19.90
N LEU A 2 14.70 1.56 -18.83
CA LEU A 2 13.23 1.44 -18.79
C LEU A 2 12.62 2.47 -19.78
N ASN A 3 11.73 1.99 -20.66
CA ASN A 3 10.98 2.86 -21.55
C ASN A 3 9.68 3.31 -20.87
N THR A 4 9.67 4.53 -20.34
CA THR A 4 8.52 5.07 -19.58
C THR A 4 7.28 5.28 -20.44
N ASP A 5 7.41 5.47 -21.75
CA ASP A 5 6.25 5.59 -22.64
C ASP A 5 5.59 4.24 -22.87
N GLN A 6 6.39 3.17 -23.03
CA GLN A 6 5.84 1.82 -23.09
C GLN A 6 5.16 1.43 -21.77
N ILE A 7 5.76 1.76 -20.64
CA ILE A 7 5.15 1.53 -19.32
C ILE A 7 3.82 2.28 -19.21
N ALA A 8 3.77 3.54 -19.63
CA ALA A 8 2.55 4.34 -19.56
C ALA A 8 1.40 3.78 -20.40
N ASN A 9 1.70 3.05 -21.49
CA ASN A 9 0.67 2.44 -22.33
C ASN A 9 -0.13 1.33 -21.64
N PHE A 10 0.34 0.80 -20.52
CA PHE A 10 -0.44 -0.13 -19.70
C PHE A 10 -1.54 0.55 -18.88
N PHE A 11 -1.53 1.88 -18.79
CA PHE A 11 -2.44 2.64 -17.94
C PHE A 11 -3.50 3.39 -18.76
N PRO A 12 -4.67 3.67 -18.16
CA PRO A 12 -5.72 4.46 -18.79
C PRO A 12 -5.22 5.82 -19.27
N GLN A 13 -5.85 6.34 -20.33
CA GLN A 13 -5.44 7.57 -21.00
C GLN A 13 -5.34 8.77 -20.05
N ASN A 14 -6.33 8.94 -19.18
CA ASN A 14 -6.38 10.03 -18.20
C ASN A 14 -5.22 10.01 -17.18
N LEU A 15 -4.61 8.86 -16.93
CA LEU A 15 -3.43 8.72 -16.07
C LEU A 15 -2.14 8.92 -16.85
N ARG A 16 -2.02 8.28 -18.02
CA ARG A 16 -0.78 8.32 -18.81
C ARG A 16 -0.47 9.70 -19.42
N GLU A 17 -1.50 10.47 -19.74
CA GLU A 17 -1.34 11.81 -20.33
C GLU A 17 -1.04 12.89 -19.29
N ASN A 18 -1.23 12.63 -18.01
CA ASN A 18 -0.91 13.59 -16.95
C ASN A 18 0.56 13.46 -16.52
N PRO A 19 1.42 14.47 -16.77
CA PRO A 19 2.84 14.40 -16.42
C PRO A 19 3.10 14.17 -14.94
N ILE A 20 2.21 14.66 -14.06
CA ILE A 20 2.34 14.53 -12.60
C ILE A 20 2.27 13.05 -12.19
N TYR A 21 1.51 12.22 -12.92
CA TYR A 21 1.32 10.83 -12.58
C TYR A 21 2.40 9.89 -13.13
N ARG A 22 3.19 10.32 -14.12
CA ARG A 22 4.20 9.47 -14.79
C ARG A 22 5.16 8.79 -13.79
N LYS A 23 5.60 9.51 -12.76
CA LYS A 23 6.44 8.92 -11.71
C LYS A 23 5.73 7.86 -10.88
N TYR A 24 4.42 8.00 -10.65
CA TYR A 24 3.63 6.98 -9.95
C TYR A 24 3.37 5.76 -10.82
N LEU A 25 3.16 5.94 -12.14
CA LEU A 25 3.03 4.82 -13.09
C LEU A 25 4.32 3.99 -13.13
N LEU A 26 5.47 4.66 -13.16
CA LEU A 26 6.77 3.99 -13.09
C LEU A 26 6.93 3.24 -11.75
N LYS A 27 6.51 3.84 -10.64
CA LYS A 27 6.57 3.21 -9.31
C LYS A 27 5.69 1.96 -9.26
N GLU A 28 4.45 2.03 -9.75
CA GLU A 28 3.51 0.90 -9.79
C GLU A 28 4.06 -0.24 -10.66
N TYR A 29 4.70 0.08 -11.80
CA TYR A 29 5.38 -0.91 -12.62
C TYR A 29 6.49 -1.63 -11.86
N LEU A 30 7.37 -0.90 -11.16
CA LEU A 30 8.44 -1.49 -10.34
C LEU A 30 7.90 -2.31 -9.18
N GLN A 31 6.81 -1.87 -8.54
CA GLN A 31 6.12 -2.64 -7.50
C GLN A 31 5.61 -3.97 -8.04
N LEU A 32 4.99 -3.96 -9.22
CA LEU A 32 4.53 -5.19 -9.89
C LEU A 32 5.68 -6.13 -10.23
N MET A 33 6.81 -5.62 -10.76
CA MET A 33 8.00 -6.44 -11.00
C MET A 33 8.54 -7.09 -9.74
N MET A 34 8.61 -6.32 -8.63
CA MET A 34 9.10 -6.84 -7.35
C MET A 34 8.15 -7.91 -6.78
N LEU A 35 6.83 -7.71 -6.91
CA LEU A 35 5.82 -8.68 -6.47
C LEU A 35 5.86 -9.96 -7.33
N ASP A 36 5.98 -9.83 -8.65
CA ASP A 36 6.10 -10.98 -9.56
C ASP A 36 7.33 -11.82 -9.20
N PHE A 37 8.49 -11.19 -9.02
CA PHE A 37 9.68 -11.87 -8.55
C PHE A 37 9.44 -12.58 -7.20
N LEU A 38 8.88 -11.87 -6.21
CA LEU A 38 8.62 -12.45 -4.88
C LEU A 38 7.66 -13.64 -4.95
N SER A 39 6.70 -13.65 -5.90
CA SER A 39 5.74 -14.73 -6.07
C SER A 39 6.40 -16.07 -6.40
N THR A 40 7.59 -16.04 -6.99
CA THR A 40 8.37 -17.23 -7.38
C THR A 40 9.35 -17.69 -6.30
N THR A 41 9.48 -16.96 -5.18
CA THR A 41 10.45 -17.26 -4.15
C THR A 41 9.90 -18.14 -3.03
N LYS A 42 10.79 -18.79 -2.27
CA LYS A 42 10.43 -19.56 -1.06
C LYS A 42 9.69 -18.74 0.01
N TYR A 43 9.86 -17.42 0.00
CA TYR A 43 9.32 -16.49 1.00
C TYR A 43 7.82 -16.26 0.85
N ILE A 44 7.22 -16.55 -0.31
CA ILE A 44 5.78 -16.36 -0.57
C ILE A 44 4.87 -17.02 0.49
N ARG A 45 5.36 -18.07 1.13
CA ARG A 45 4.63 -18.81 2.16
C ARG A 45 4.61 -18.11 3.52
N LYS A 46 5.53 -17.14 3.75
CA LYS A 46 5.73 -16.48 5.03
C LYS A 46 5.03 -15.13 5.14
N PHE A 47 4.45 -14.60 4.05
CA PHE A 47 3.83 -13.28 4.08
C PHE A 47 2.51 -13.22 3.30
N VAL A 48 1.74 -12.21 3.62
CA VAL A 48 0.45 -11.88 3.02
C VAL A 48 0.51 -10.42 2.58
N PHE A 49 0.16 -10.13 1.35
CA PHE A 49 0.22 -8.79 0.78
C PHE A 49 -0.95 -7.94 1.28
N ILE A 50 -0.63 -6.85 1.97
CA ILE A 50 -1.57 -5.94 2.60
C ILE A 50 -1.31 -4.49 2.14
N GLY A 51 -1.89 -3.55 2.84
CA GLY A 51 -1.56 -2.13 2.68
C GLY A 51 -2.28 -1.43 1.54
N GLY A 52 -1.74 -0.26 1.18
CA GLY A 52 -2.35 0.60 0.14
C GLY A 52 -2.15 0.06 -1.26
N THR A 53 -1.03 -0.61 -1.51
CA THR A 53 -0.72 -1.16 -2.83
C THR A 53 -1.57 -2.41 -3.11
N ASN A 54 -1.93 -3.20 -2.09
CA ASN A 54 -2.97 -4.24 -2.23
C ASN A 54 -4.29 -3.61 -2.69
N LEU A 55 -4.78 -2.55 -2.02
CA LEU A 55 -6.00 -1.86 -2.43
C LEU A 55 -5.94 -1.37 -3.87
N ARG A 56 -4.78 -0.87 -4.30
CA ARG A 56 -4.58 -0.37 -5.65
C ARG A 56 -4.58 -1.48 -6.70
N LEU A 57 -3.79 -2.52 -6.50
CA LEU A 57 -3.55 -3.55 -7.52
C LEU A 57 -4.64 -4.60 -7.58
N ILE A 58 -5.33 -4.87 -6.46
CA ILE A 58 -6.31 -5.96 -6.35
C ILE A 58 -7.73 -5.43 -6.25
N LYS A 59 -7.97 -4.41 -5.42
CA LYS A 59 -9.31 -3.86 -5.20
C LYS A 59 -9.65 -2.70 -6.13
N GLY A 60 -8.67 -2.14 -6.85
CA GLY A 60 -8.89 -1.11 -7.86
C GLY A 60 -9.24 0.28 -7.28
N ILE A 61 -8.78 0.59 -6.05
CA ILE A 61 -8.98 1.94 -5.50
C ILE A 61 -8.36 3.00 -6.42
N ASP A 62 -9.04 4.12 -6.58
CA ASP A 62 -8.69 5.21 -7.51
C ASP A 62 -7.59 6.14 -6.97
N ARG A 63 -6.56 5.55 -6.38
CA ARG A 63 -5.37 6.26 -5.90
C ARG A 63 -4.10 5.42 -6.06
N PHE A 64 -2.98 6.09 -6.24
CA PHE A 64 -1.66 5.47 -6.18
C PHE A 64 -1.27 5.06 -4.77
N SER A 65 -0.34 4.13 -4.69
CA SER A 65 0.31 3.73 -3.45
C SER A 65 1.82 3.59 -3.68
N GLU A 66 2.59 3.81 -2.62
CA GLU A 66 4.03 4.01 -2.79
C GLU A 66 4.88 2.90 -2.20
N ASP A 67 4.35 2.15 -1.24
CA ASP A 67 5.06 1.15 -0.45
C ASP A 67 4.55 -0.27 -0.76
N LEU A 68 5.34 -1.29 -0.43
CA LEU A 68 4.95 -2.69 -0.40
C LEU A 68 4.88 -3.14 1.06
N ASP A 69 3.67 -3.39 1.54
CA ASP A 69 3.40 -3.76 2.92
C ASP A 69 2.97 -5.23 3.00
N PHE A 70 3.55 -5.98 3.93
CA PHE A 70 3.24 -7.39 4.15
C PHE A 70 2.95 -7.67 5.62
N ASP A 71 1.94 -8.50 5.89
CA ASP A 71 1.83 -9.22 7.15
C ASP A 71 2.69 -10.48 7.04
N CYS A 72 3.61 -10.67 7.97
CA CYS A 72 4.55 -11.77 7.91
C CYS A 72 4.44 -12.65 9.15
N LYS A 73 4.46 -13.97 8.93
CA LYS A 73 4.48 -14.95 10.03
C LYS A 73 5.82 -15.68 10.04
N GLN A 74 6.41 -15.81 11.22
CA GLN A 74 7.68 -16.52 11.40
C GLN A 74 8.79 -16.01 10.45
N MET A 75 8.80 -14.71 10.14
CA MET A 75 9.84 -14.06 9.37
C MET A 75 10.94 -13.61 10.32
N SER A 76 12.12 -14.19 10.23
CA SER A 76 13.29 -13.69 10.94
C SER A 76 13.86 -12.44 10.28
N LYS A 77 14.63 -11.64 11.03
CA LYS A 77 15.38 -10.52 10.44
C LYS A 77 16.31 -10.99 9.32
N GLN A 78 16.95 -12.14 9.50
CA GLN A 78 17.84 -12.72 8.50
C GLN A 78 17.08 -13.11 7.22
N ASP A 79 15.91 -13.78 7.34
CA ASP A 79 15.06 -14.09 6.18
C ASP A 79 14.60 -12.83 5.44
N PHE A 80 14.24 -11.78 6.19
CA PHE A 80 13.83 -10.51 5.59
C PHE A 80 14.98 -9.84 4.84
N MET A 81 16.18 -9.83 5.41
CA MET A 81 17.37 -9.28 4.76
C MET A 81 17.71 -10.06 3.49
N GLU A 82 17.77 -11.40 3.57
CA GLU A 82 18.04 -12.28 2.41
C GLU A 82 16.99 -12.07 1.30
N MET A 83 15.71 -12.02 1.67
CA MET A 83 14.62 -11.75 0.72
C MET A 83 14.81 -10.41 0.00
N THR A 84 15.15 -9.37 0.73
CA THR A 84 15.30 -8.03 0.16
C THR A 84 16.62 -7.87 -0.61
N ASP A 85 17.68 -8.60 -0.26
CA ASP A 85 18.88 -8.71 -1.08
C ASP A 85 18.61 -9.40 -2.42
N ASN A 86 17.79 -10.46 -2.41
CA ASN A 86 17.37 -11.13 -3.65
C ASN A 86 16.53 -10.21 -4.56
N ILE A 87 15.66 -9.36 -3.99
CA ILE A 87 14.95 -8.32 -4.77
C ILE A 87 15.95 -7.36 -5.40
N LEU A 88 16.96 -6.89 -4.64
CA LEU A 88 17.99 -5.99 -5.17
C LEU A 88 18.75 -6.64 -6.33
N GLU A 89 19.19 -7.87 -6.17
CA GLU A 89 19.89 -8.62 -7.21
C GLU A 89 19.03 -8.79 -8.47
N PHE A 90 17.74 -9.13 -8.30
CA PHE A 90 16.77 -9.21 -9.40
C PHE A 90 16.66 -7.89 -10.17
N LEU A 91 16.52 -6.76 -9.47
CA LEU A 91 16.44 -5.44 -10.10
C LEU A 91 17.71 -5.12 -10.89
N LEU A 92 18.88 -5.37 -10.30
CA LEU A 92 20.19 -5.14 -10.97
C LEU A 92 20.34 -6.02 -12.21
N LYS A 93 19.99 -7.31 -12.13
CA LYS A 93 20.00 -8.25 -13.28
C LYS A 93 19.00 -7.85 -14.36
N SER A 94 17.91 -7.18 -13.99
CA SER A 94 16.93 -6.61 -14.93
C SER A 94 17.39 -5.27 -15.54
N GLY A 95 18.64 -4.83 -15.27
CA GLY A 95 19.19 -3.58 -15.79
C GLY A 95 18.67 -2.33 -15.08
N ILE A 96 18.06 -2.48 -13.91
CA ILE A 96 17.53 -1.37 -13.10
C ILE A 96 18.53 -1.06 -11.99
N LYS A 97 19.16 0.12 -12.06
CA LYS A 97 20.04 0.57 -10.99
C LYS A 97 19.25 0.81 -9.72
N ALA A 98 19.55 0.07 -8.67
CA ALA A 98 18.91 0.19 -7.37
C ALA A 98 19.95 0.05 -6.25
N GLU A 99 19.66 0.64 -5.10
CA GLU A 99 20.47 0.59 -3.88
C GLU A 99 19.55 0.41 -2.68
N THR A 100 20.01 -0.27 -1.64
CA THR A 100 19.25 -0.38 -0.40
C THR A 100 19.85 0.51 0.68
N GLN A 101 18.99 1.13 1.49
CA GLN A 101 19.41 1.86 2.67
C GLN A 101 18.59 1.39 3.87
N ASP A 102 19.30 0.86 4.85
CA ASP A 102 18.72 0.41 6.10
C ASP A 102 18.90 1.52 7.14
N LYS A 103 17.77 1.98 7.70
CA LYS A 103 17.83 2.80 8.90
C LYS A 103 17.52 1.89 10.08
N ALA A 104 18.54 1.63 10.89
CA ALA A 104 18.34 0.96 12.17
C ALA A 104 17.37 1.80 13.02
N ASN A 105 16.22 1.24 13.31
CA ASN A 105 15.29 1.81 14.26
C ASN A 105 14.82 0.70 15.20
N GLU A 106 15.49 0.58 16.33
CA GLU A 106 15.23 -0.44 17.36
C GLU A 106 13.82 -0.38 17.94
N LYS A 107 13.11 0.75 17.76
CA LYS A 107 11.73 0.95 18.24
C LYS A 107 10.68 0.36 17.28
N LEU A 108 11.05 -0.02 16.06
CA LEU A 108 10.10 -0.55 15.09
C LEU A 108 9.93 -2.05 15.28
N LYS A 109 8.70 -2.48 15.53
CA LYS A 109 8.30 -3.90 15.52
C LYS A 109 8.24 -4.50 14.09
N ALA A 110 8.43 -3.68 13.07
CA ALA A 110 8.39 -4.06 11.67
C ALA A 110 9.80 -4.12 11.06
N PHE A 111 10.05 -5.11 10.22
CA PHE A 111 11.21 -5.10 9.35
C PHE A 111 10.94 -4.14 8.20
N ARG A 112 11.89 -3.27 7.88
CA ARG A 112 11.75 -2.25 6.85
C ARG A 112 13.02 -2.08 6.07
N ARG A 113 12.92 -2.02 4.73
CA ARG A 113 14.01 -1.70 3.82
C ARG A 113 13.55 -0.76 2.72
N ASN A 114 14.38 0.23 2.40
CA ASN A 114 14.11 1.18 1.32
C ASN A 114 14.98 0.81 0.11
N PHE A 115 14.33 0.67 -1.04
CA PHE A 115 14.99 0.53 -2.34
C PHE A 115 15.04 1.90 -2.99
N TYR A 116 16.21 2.47 -3.14
CA TYR A 116 16.46 3.71 -3.86
C TYR A 116 16.84 3.40 -5.29
N PHE A 117 16.37 4.25 -6.20
CA PHE A 117 16.65 4.14 -7.62
C PHE A 117 17.39 5.40 -8.08
N PRO A 118 18.72 5.44 -7.92
CA PRO A 118 19.51 6.66 -8.18
C PRO A 118 19.34 7.14 -9.62
N SER A 119 19.07 8.43 -9.76
CA SER A 119 18.92 9.12 -11.04
C SER A 119 17.86 8.51 -12.01
N LEU A 120 17.00 7.59 -11.53
CA LEU A 120 16.04 6.90 -12.39
C LEU A 120 15.07 7.88 -13.05
N LEU A 121 14.50 8.82 -12.28
CA LEU A 121 13.57 9.83 -12.81
C LEU A 121 14.24 10.74 -13.84
N PHE A 122 15.47 11.19 -13.58
CA PHE A 122 16.24 12.00 -14.50
C PHE A 122 16.55 11.25 -15.80
N ASN A 123 17.09 10.05 -15.72
CA ASN A 123 17.43 9.21 -16.86
C ASN A 123 16.20 8.82 -17.70
N SER A 124 15.03 8.83 -17.09
CA SER A 124 13.74 8.53 -17.74
C SER A 124 13.02 9.78 -18.26
N GLY A 125 13.63 10.97 -18.14
CA GLY A 125 13.02 12.24 -18.57
C GLY A 125 11.82 12.70 -17.72
N LEU A 126 11.66 12.11 -16.53
CA LEU A 126 10.55 12.42 -15.61
C LEU A 126 10.89 13.49 -14.56
N SER A 127 12.15 13.88 -14.47
CA SER A 127 12.64 14.96 -13.61
C SER A 127 13.79 15.71 -14.24
N GLY A 128 13.84 17.01 -14.01
CA GLY A 128 15.01 17.84 -14.33
C GLY A 128 16.15 17.73 -13.30
N TYR A 129 15.90 17.08 -12.17
CA TYR A 129 16.86 16.99 -11.06
C TYR A 129 17.41 15.56 -10.94
N LYS A 130 18.73 15.41 -11.15
CA LYS A 130 19.42 14.11 -11.10
C LYS A 130 19.32 13.46 -9.73
N GLU A 131 19.31 14.26 -8.68
CA GLU A 131 19.26 13.79 -7.27
C GLU A 131 17.84 13.66 -6.71
N GLU A 132 16.79 13.82 -7.56
CA GLU A 132 15.42 13.60 -7.08
C GLU A 132 15.26 12.19 -6.55
N ARG A 133 14.84 12.09 -5.27
CA ARG A 133 14.71 10.82 -4.57
C ARG A 133 13.52 10.04 -5.11
N PHE A 134 13.79 8.84 -5.56
CA PHE A 134 12.77 7.89 -5.95
C PHE A 134 13.03 6.57 -5.23
N LEU A 135 12.04 6.12 -4.47
CA LEU A 135 12.20 4.93 -3.64
C LEU A 135 10.90 4.13 -3.55
N ILE A 136 11.04 2.84 -3.27
CA ILE A 136 9.98 1.94 -2.84
C ILE A 136 10.40 1.36 -1.49
N LYS A 137 9.51 1.46 -0.51
CA LYS A 137 9.72 0.87 0.81
C LYS A 137 9.07 -0.52 0.83
N VAL A 138 9.80 -1.52 1.32
CA VAL A 138 9.29 -2.84 1.64
C VAL A 138 9.21 -2.96 3.16
N GLU A 139 8.03 -3.27 3.67
CA GLU A 139 7.77 -3.41 5.09
C GLU A 139 7.08 -4.74 5.39
N CYS A 140 7.61 -5.47 6.38
CA CYS A 140 7.02 -6.69 6.90
C CYS A 140 6.77 -6.54 8.41
N GLN A 141 5.54 -6.78 8.84
CA GLN A 141 5.17 -6.76 10.25
C GLN A 141 4.25 -7.94 10.56
N ASP A 142 4.56 -8.72 11.60
CA ASP A 142 3.64 -9.72 12.11
C ASP A 142 2.49 -9.04 12.85
N GLN A 143 1.26 -9.23 12.35
CA GLN A 143 0.05 -8.73 12.99
C GLN A 143 -0.30 -9.51 14.26
N GLN A 144 0.29 -10.67 14.48
CA GLN A 144 0.06 -11.55 15.65
C GLN A 144 -1.41 -12.00 15.78
N ILE A 145 -2.13 -12.04 14.68
CA ILE A 145 -3.53 -12.51 14.59
C ILE A 145 -3.62 -13.55 13.50
N GLU A 146 -4.22 -14.69 13.82
CA GLU A 146 -4.51 -15.72 12.81
C GLU A 146 -5.77 -15.34 12.03
N TYR A 147 -5.70 -15.46 10.72
CA TYR A 147 -6.82 -15.28 9.78
C TYR A 147 -6.59 -16.11 8.52
N GLN A 148 -7.68 -16.37 7.82
CA GLN A 148 -7.63 -17.03 6.53
C GLN A 148 -6.98 -16.10 5.48
N ARG A 149 -6.12 -16.69 4.65
CA ARG A 149 -5.51 -16.03 3.49
C ARG A 149 -5.98 -16.70 2.22
N ASP A 150 -6.20 -15.91 1.20
CA ASP A 150 -6.60 -16.34 -0.14
C ASP A 150 -5.45 -16.16 -1.11
N MET A 151 -5.41 -16.99 -2.16
CA MET A 151 -4.49 -16.79 -3.28
C MET A 151 -5.24 -16.06 -4.39
N VAL A 152 -4.81 -14.86 -4.75
CA VAL A 152 -5.38 -14.09 -5.85
C VAL A 152 -4.36 -13.87 -6.95
N ASN A 153 -4.82 -13.81 -8.20
CA ASN A 153 -3.97 -13.48 -9.33
C ASN A 153 -3.89 -11.96 -9.48
N ILE A 154 -2.68 -11.42 -9.34
CA ILE A 154 -2.40 -10.01 -9.62
C ILE A 154 -2.10 -9.89 -11.11
N LYS A 155 -2.75 -8.91 -11.76
CA LYS A 155 -2.56 -8.59 -13.17
C LYS A 155 -2.27 -7.12 -13.35
N GLY A 156 -1.18 -6.80 -14.03
CA GLY A 156 -0.84 -5.41 -14.34
C GLY A 156 0.44 -5.31 -15.16
N CYS A 157 0.54 -4.31 -16.01
CA CYS A 157 1.73 -4.00 -16.82
C CYS A 157 2.31 -5.21 -17.57
N GLY A 158 1.44 -6.09 -18.10
CA GLY A 158 1.85 -7.29 -18.79
C GLY A 158 2.25 -8.49 -17.92
N LEU A 159 2.27 -8.31 -16.59
CA LEU A 159 2.57 -9.35 -15.61
C LEU A 159 1.27 -10.02 -15.13
N TYR A 160 1.38 -11.33 -14.76
CA TYR A 160 0.28 -12.12 -14.21
C TYR A 160 0.83 -13.20 -13.29
N PHE A 161 0.54 -13.12 -12.01
CA PHE A 161 1.11 -14.01 -10.98
C PHE A 161 0.19 -14.16 -9.77
N PRO A 162 0.19 -15.33 -9.09
CA PRO A 162 -0.55 -15.53 -7.85
C PRO A 162 0.15 -14.89 -6.66
N PHE A 163 -0.62 -14.33 -5.72
CA PHE A 163 -0.08 -13.76 -4.50
C PHE A 163 -1.04 -13.95 -3.31
N PRO A 164 -0.55 -14.28 -2.09
CA PRO A 164 -1.40 -14.43 -0.92
C PRO A 164 -1.85 -13.08 -0.37
N VAL A 165 -3.15 -12.97 -0.10
CA VAL A 165 -3.79 -11.76 0.44
C VAL A 165 -4.73 -12.14 1.60
N PRO A 166 -5.08 -11.22 2.50
CA PRO A 166 -6.12 -11.46 3.48
C PRO A 166 -7.51 -11.41 2.81
N ALA A 167 -8.49 -12.05 3.40
CA ALA A 167 -9.89 -11.83 3.06
C ALA A 167 -10.28 -10.35 3.21
N ASP A 168 -11.30 -9.90 2.48
CA ASP A 168 -11.69 -8.48 2.41
C ASP A 168 -12.06 -7.89 3.76
N GLU A 169 -12.74 -8.68 4.59
CA GLU A 169 -13.15 -8.30 5.95
C GLU A 169 -11.94 -8.06 6.85
N VAL A 170 -10.89 -8.86 6.69
CA VAL A 170 -9.63 -8.72 7.44
C VAL A 170 -8.87 -7.49 6.95
N LEU A 171 -8.78 -7.27 5.64
CA LEU A 171 -8.14 -6.08 5.07
C LEU A 171 -8.86 -4.80 5.52
N CYS A 172 -10.20 -4.83 5.56
CA CYS A 172 -11.03 -3.74 6.08
C CYS A 172 -10.71 -3.47 7.56
N ALA A 173 -10.65 -4.50 8.39
CA ALA A 173 -10.29 -4.38 9.80
C ALA A 173 -8.88 -3.82 10.00
N MET A 174 -7.89 -4.25 9.21
CA MET A 174 -6.53 -3.70 9.23
C MET A 174 -6.53 -2.19 8.91
N LYS A 175 -7.32 -1.75 7.93
CA LYS A 175 -7.42 -0.33 7.55
C LYS A 175 -8.12 0.51 8.62
N LEU A 176 -9.15 -0.02 9.26
CA LEU A 176 -9.81 0.62 10.38
C LEU A 176 -8.88 0.73 11.59
N SER A 177 -8.14 -0.33 11.92
CA SER A 177 -7.14 -0.28 12.99
C SER A 177 -6.05 0.78 12.71
N ALA A 178 -5.60 0.89 11.46
CA ALA A 178 -4.67 1.93 11.05
C ALA A 178 -5.27 3.34 11.16
N LEU A 179 -6.54 3.52 10.78
CA LEU A 179 -7.26 4.79 10.92
C LEU A 179 -7.35 5.21 12.39
N LEU A 180 -7.76 4.29 13.26
CA LEU A 180 -7.89 4.56 14.70
C LEU A 180 -6.54 4.95 15.36
N SER A 181 -5.43 4.41 14.86
CA SER A 181 -4.10 4.63 15.46
C SER A 181 -3.34 5.83 14.92
N ARG A 182 -3.38 6.11 13.60
CA ARG A 182 -2.49 7.11 12.96
C ARG A 182 -3.20 8.26 12.24
N GLN A 183 -4.49 8.12 11.92
CA GLN A 183 -5.39 9.17 11.42
C GLN A 183 -4.86 9.93 10.19
N LYS A 184 -4.23 9.25 9.22
CA LYS A 184 -3.81 9.88 7.97
C LYS A 184 -5.02 10.05 7.04
N GLY A 185 -5.03 11.08 6.19
CA GLY A 185 -6.15 11.36 5.27
C GLY A 185 -6.52 10.15 4.40
N ARG A 186 -5.52 9.44 3.86
CA ARG A 186 -5.74 8.22 3.10
C ARG A 186 -6.38 7.07 3.91
N ASP A 187 -6.23 7.04 5.25
CA ASP A 187 -6.82 5.97 6.05
C ASP A 187 -8.35 6.12 6.12
N PHE A 188 -8.87 7.35 6.16
CA PHE A 188 -10.30 7.64 6.03
C PHE A 188 -10.83 7.24 4.65
N TYR A 189 -10.09 7.56 3.59
CA TYR A 189 -10.46 7.23 2.22
C TYR A 189 -10.50 5.72 1.98
N ASP A 190 -9.47 5.01 2.42
CA ASP A 190 -9.37 3.55 2.33
C ASP A 190 -10.49 2.86 3.13
N ALA A 191 -10.80 3.38 4.33
CA ALA A 191 -11.86 2.84 5.17
C ALA A 191 -13.25 3.02 4.51
N MET A 192 -13.55 4.19 3.95
CA MET A 192 -14.80 4.41 3.20
C MET A 192 -14.91 3.46 2.00
N PHE A 193 -13.83 3.31 1.26
CA PHE A 193 -13.80 2.43 0.09
C PHE A 193 -14.09 0.98 0.46
N LEU A 194 -13.51 0.46 1.54
CA LEU A 194 -13.71 -0.92 1.96
C LEU A 194 -15.06 -1.14 2.65
N LEU A 195 -15.46 -0.24 3.56
CA LEU A 195 -16.75 -0.33 4.25
C LEU A 195 -17.96 -0.20 3.29
N GLY A 196 -17.76 0.36 2.10
CA GLY A 196 -18.77 0.35 1.04
C GLY A 196 -18.90 -1.00 0.33
N GLN A 197 -18.01 -1.98 0.60
CA GLN A 197 -17.96 -3.26 -0.10
C GLN A 197 -18.08 -4.46 0.84
N THR A 198 -17.61 -4.32 2.09
CA THR A 198 -17.59 -5.41 3.07
C THR A 198 -17.70 -4.87 4.50
N SER A 199 -18.09 -5.74 5.43
CA SER A 199 -17.99 -5.48 6.87
C SER A 199 -16.59 -5.85 7.36
N PRO A 200 -16.05 -5.19 8.41
CA PRO A 200 -14.75 -5.56 8.96
C PRO A 200 -14.81 -6.88 9.74
N ALA A 201 -13.72 -7.64 9.75
CA ALA A 201 -13.56 -8.78 10.65
C ALA A 201 -13.47 -8.29 12.10
N TYR A 202 -14.58 -8.37 12.84
CA TYR A 202 -14.60 -7.93 14.24
C TYR A 202 -13.70 -8.73 15.15
N SER A 203 -13.42 -10.01 14.84
CA SER A 203 -12.41 -10.81 15.57
C SER A 203 -11.01 -10.16 15.51
N PHE A 204 -10.66 -9.58 14.36
CA PHE A 204 -9.41 -8.83 14.20
C PHE A 204 -9.45 -7.50 14.98
N LEU A 205 -10.53 -6.72 14.86
CA LEU A 205 -10.68 -5.45 15.58
C LEU A 205 -10.75 -5.64 17.08
N SER A 206 -11.39 -6.70 17.57
CA SER A 206 -11.42 -7.05 18.98
C SER A 206 -10.01 -7.26 19.54
N SER A 207 -9.20 -8.06 18.82
CA SER A 207 -7.83 -8.35 19.24
C SER A 207 -6.90 -7.12 19.19
N LYS A 208 -7.09 -6.21 18.23
CA LYS A 208 -6.22 -5.03 18.03
C LYS A 208 -6.68 -3.79 18.77
N ASN A 209 -7.98 -3.57 18.84
CA ASN A 209 -8.58 -2.30 19.23
C ASN A 209 -9.65 -2.45 20.32
N GLY A 210 -10.01 -3.69 20.73
CA GLY A 210 -11.08 -3.94 21.69
C GLY A 210 -12.50 -3.67 21.12
N ILE A 211 -12.68 -3.67 19.79
CA ILE A 211 -13.94 -3.36 19.12
C ILE A 211 -14.58 -4.65 18.62
N ASN A 212 -15.75 -5.00 19.15
CA ASN A 212 -16.39 -6.29 18.92
C ASN A 212 -17.55 -6.27 17.92
N ASN A 213 -18.08 -5.07 17.59
CA ASN A 213 -19.27 -4.91 16.76
C ASN A 213 -19.35 -3.53 16.15
N LEU A 214 -20.33 -3.33 15.26
CA LEU A 214 -20.54 -2.06 14.56
C LEU A 214 -20.87 -0.90 15.51
N SER A 215 -21.62 -1.14 16.58
CA SER A 215 -21.97 -0.08 17.54
C SER A 215 -20.71 0.47 18.23
N GLU A 216 -19.83 -0.43 18.68
CA GLU A 216 -18.56 -0.04 19.30
C GLU A 216 -17.62 0.67 18.29
N LEU A 217 -17.59 0.21 17.02
CA LEU A 217 -16.85 0.88 15.96
C LEU A 217 -17.37 2.30 15.72
N LYS A 218 -18.70 2.49 15.64
CA LYS A 218 -19.33 3.81 15.50
C LYS A 218 -18.98 4.72 16.67
N THR A 219 -19.01 4.22 17.88
CA THR A 219 -18.63 4.96 19.09
C THR A 219 -17.18 5.41 19.03
N ALA A 220 -16.24 4.49 18.78
CA ALA A 220 -14.82 4.80 18.68
C ALA A 220 -14.51 5.86 17.62
N ILE A 221 -15.16 5.76 16.43
CA ILE A 221 -15.00 6.75 15.37
C ILE A 221 -15.62 8.10 15.76
N SER A 222 -16.79 8.12 16.43
CA SER A 222 -17.45 9.34 16.88
C SER A 222 -16.62 10.11 17.91
N GLU A 223 -15.88 9.41 18.77
CA GLU A 223 -14.94 10.00 19.73
C GLU A 223 -13.63 10.51 19.10
N LEU A 224 -13.25 9.91 17.96
CA LEU A 224 -12.06 10.28 17.21
C LEU A 224 -12.28 11.52 16.34
N LEU A 225 -13.40 11.62 15.65
CA LEU A 225 -13.66 12.66 14.65
C LEU A 225 -13.52 14.11 15.16
N PRO A 226 -13.99 14.48 16.37
CA PRO A 226 -13.80 15.85 16.90
C PRO A 226 -12.33 16.26 17.06
N LYS A 227 -11.41 15.30 17.11
CA LYS A 227 -9.97 15.52 17.32
C LYS A 227 -9.19 15.62 15.99
N VAL A 228 -9.88 15.48 14.84
CA VAL A 228 -9.25 15.41 13.51
C VAL A 228 -9.75 16.51 12.59
N ASP A 229 -8.84 17.30 12.05
CA ASP A 229 -9.15 18.23 10.96
C ASP A 229 -9.22 17.48 9.62
N LEU A 230 -10.42 17.03 9.24
CA LEU A 230 -10.67 16.34 7.98
C LEU A 230 -10.37 17.21 6.76
N LYS A 231 -10.47 18.56 6.85
CA LYS A 231 -10.10 19.46 5.74
C LYS A 231 -8.60 19.44 5.47
N GLN A 232 -7.79 19.46 6.54
CA GLN A 232 -6.35 19.29 6.41
C GLN A 232 -6.04 17.88 5.90
N LYS A 233 -6.67 16.85 6.47
CA LYS A 233 -6.46 15.45 6.06
C LYS A 233 -6.82 15.18 4.61
N SER A 234 -7.83 15.85 4.04
CA SER A 234 -8.18 15.69 2.61
C SER A 234 -7.06 16.17 1.69
N ARG A 235 -6.33 17.23 2.07
CA ARG A 235 -5.21 17.78 1.29
C ARG A 235 -3.95 16.91 1.36
N ASP A 236 -3.76 16.20 2.47
CA ASP A 236 -2.51 15.44 2.74
C ASP A 236 -2.24 14.34 1.69
N PHE A 237 -3.26 13.83 0.98
CA PHE A 237 -3.13 12.72 0.04
C PHE A 237 -3.71 12.98 -1.36
N GLU A 238 -4.16 14.22 -1.65
CA GLU A 238 -4.69 14.59 -2.98
C GLU A 238 -3.75 14.22 -4.14
N HIS A 239 -2.45 14.35 -3.91
CA HIS A 239 -1.43 14.05 -4.90
C HIS A 239 -1.38 12.58 -5.32
N LEU A 240 -1.97 11.69 -4.54
CA LEU A 240 -2.06 10.26 -4.85
C LEU A 240 -3.33 9.91 -5.64
N LEU A 241 -4.35 10.75 -5.64
CA LEU A 241 -5.65 10.45 -6.25
C LEU A 241 -5.64 10.64 -7.76
N PHE A 242 -6.37 9.80 -8.49
CA PHE A 242 -6.60 9.95 -9.93
C PHE A 242 -7.46 11.17 -10.27
N SER A 243 -8.33 11.56 -9.34
CA SER A 243 -9.07 12.81 -9.37
C SER A 243 -8.92 13.50 -8.01
N LYS A 244 -8.26 14.65 -7.98
CA LYS A 244 -7.99 15.40 -6.75
C LYS A 244 -9.25 15.72 -5.95
N GLY A 245 -10.36 16.03 -6.63
CA GLY A 245 -11.64 16.32 -5.99
C GLY A 245 -12.20 15.18 -5.14
N ASN A 246 -11.78 13.93 -5.40
CA ASN A 246 -12.21 12.78 -4.63
C ASN A 246 -11.69 12.79 -3.18
N SER A 247 -10.65 13.57 -2.86
CA SER A 247 -10.17 13.74 -1.48
C SER A 247 -11.24 14.33 -0.57
N GLN A 248 -12.14 15.14 -1.11
CA GLN A 248 -13.22 15.78 -0.36
C GLN A 248 -14.26 14.78 0.19
N ARG A 249 -14.31 13.56 -0.35
CA ARG A 249 -15.23 12.51 0.15
C ARG A 249 -15.03 12.22 1.63
N ILE A 250 -13.82 12.35 2.16
CA ILE A 250 -13.58 12.11 3.59
C ILE A 250 -14.24 13.14 4.50
N LEU A 251 -14.65 14.31 4.00
CA LEU A 251 -15.39 15.30 4.80
C LEU A 251 -16.75 14.76 5.25
N ALA A 252 -17.34 13.84 4.48
CA ALA A 252 -18.60 13.17 4.82
C ALA A 252 -18.38 11.88 5.65
N PHE A 253 -17.17 11.61 6.13
CA PHE A 253 -16.86 10.35 6.82
C PHE A 253 -17.76 10.08 8.03
N GLY A 254 -18.06 11.10 8.83
CA GLY A 254 -18.94 10.97 9.99
C GLY A 254 -20.36 10.54 9.61
N GLU A 255 -20.94 11.17 8.58
CA GLU A 255 -22.27 10.81 8.08
C GLU A 255 -22.28 9.42 7.44
N PHE A 256 -21.23 9.08 6.69
CA PHE A 256 -21.07 7.75 6.12
C PHE A 256 -21.08 6.65 7.19
N ILE A 257 -20.33 6.85 8.29
CA ILE A 257 -20.27 5.87 9.41
C ILE A 257 -21.64 5.72 10.11
N LYS A 258 -22.39 6.79 10.29
CA LYS A 258 -23.73 6.73 10.89
C LYS A 258 -24.69 5.86 10.07
N GLN A 259 -24.57 5.90 8.74
CA GLN A 259 -25.45 5.19 7.79
C GLN A 259 -25.12 3.70 7.62
N LEU A 260 -23.97 3.20 8.08
CA LEU A 260 -23.63 1.78 8.03
C LEU A 260 -24.69 0.96 8.79
N LYS A 261 -25.01 -0.21 8.24
CA LYS A 261 -26.00 -1.15 8.80
C LYS A 261 -25.35 -2.41 9.31
#